data_46634ac5063b07fbb44a892e6da79a64
#
_entry.id   46634ac5063b07fbb44a892e6da79a64
#
_cell.length_a   1.000
_cell.length_b   1.000
_cell.length_c   1.000
_cell.angle_alpha   90.00
_cell.angle_beta   90.00
_cell.angle_gamma   90.00
#
_symmetry.space_group_name_H-M   'P 1'
#
loop_
_entity.id
_entity.type
_entity.pdbx_description
1 polymer ?
#
loop_
_entity_poly.entity_id
_entity_poly.type
_entity_poly.pdbx_seq_one_letter_code
_entity_poly.pdbx_strand_id
1 'polypeptide(L)'
;MVRAAVGEWNDGCVLDVAVKAGTLHFVAQRVTAIILVFLGLWFAGSIKGLDVLAHGVVVVFIADPLNVFLLTLLTVTLAYHSYLGVQVVIDDYVHAKRITVASHIASRLAHVLFAIAAIYAIIRIGLVA
;
A
#
# COMPACT_ATOMS: atom_id res chain seq x y z
N MET A 1 14.38 19.77 -41.43
CA MET A 1 13.52 20.60 -40.54
C MET A 1 12.36 19.82 -39.92
N VAL A 2 11.62 18.99 -40.62
CA VAL A 2 10.46 18.24 -40.09
C VAL A 2 10.83 17.17 -39.07
N ARG A 3 11.97 16.50 -39.20
CA ARG A 3 12.45 15.47 -38.24
C ARG A 3 12.84 16.00 -36.84
N ALA A 4 13.38 17.22 -36.79
CA ALA A 4 13.74 17.84 -35.50
C ALA A 4 12.47 18.23 -34.71
N ALA A 5 11.45 18.74 -35.37
CA ALA A 5 10.18 19.12 -34.75
C ALA A 5 9.42 17.91 -34.16
N VAL A 6 9.43 16.75 -34.85
CA VAL A 6 8.76 15.52 -34.35
C VAL A 6 9.46 14.95 -33.11
N GLY A 7 10.79 15.03 -33.03
CA GLY A 7 11.55 14.62 -31.83
C GLY A 7 11.21 15.49 -30.60
N GLU A 8 11.15 16.79 -30.81
CA GLU A 8 10.86 17.77 -29.75
C GLU A 8 9.43 17.64 -29.18
N TRP A 9 8.45 17.32 -30.03
CA TRP A 9 7.08 17.05 -29.60
C TRP A 9 6.96 15.75 -28.76
N ASN A 10 7.70 14.70 -29.13
CA ASN A 10 7.68 13.44 -28.41
C ASN A 10 8.37 13.57 -27.03
N ASP A 11 9.46 14.31 -26.96
CA ASP A 11 10.22 14.51 -25.72
C ASP A 11 9.40 15.33 -24.71
N GLY A 12 8.70 16.39 -25.16
CA GLY A 12 7.82 17.18 -24.31
C GLY A 12 6.66 16.35 -23.75
N CYS A 13 6.04 15.50 -24.57
CA CYS A 13 4.94 14.64 -24.14
C CYS A 13 5.42 13.57 -23.11
N VAL A 14 6.58 12.98 -23.33
CA VAL A 14 7.18 12.00 -22.40
C VAL A 14 7.52 12.64 -21.07
N LEU A 15 8.07 13.85 -21.08
CA LEU A 15 8.40 14.60 -19.85
C LEU A 15 7.14 14.95 -19.06
N ASP A 16 6.06 15.40 -19.72
CA ASP A 16 4.78 15.71 -19.07
C ASP A 16 4.16 14.48 -18.40
N VAL A 17 4.20 13.33 -19.04
CA VAL A 17 3.69 12.07 -18.47
C VAL A 17 4.55 11.63 -17.28
N ALA A 18 5.87 11.74 -17.37
CA ALA A 18 6.79 11.38 -16.30
C ALA A 18 6.61 12.28 -15.07
N VAL A 19 6.47 13.60 -15.26
CA VAL A 19 6.22 14.57 -14.19
C VAL A 19 4.88 14.29 -13.50
N LYS A 20 3.82 14.04 -14.27
CA LYS A 20 2.50 13.69 -13.71
C LYS A 20 2.54 12.37 -12.92
N ALA A 21 3.22 11.36 -13.43
CA ALA A 21 3.37 10.06 -12.72
C ALA A 21 4.13 10.24 -11.40
N GLY A 22 5.22 10.98 -11.38
CA GLY A 22 5.99 11.27 -10.15
C GLY A 22 5.18 12.06 -9.12
N THR A 23 4.41 13.05 -9.57
CA THR A 23 3.54 13.84 -8.68
C THR A 23 2.44 12.97 -8.08
N LEU A 24 1.79 12.11 -8.87
CA LEU A 24 0.75 11.21 -8.37
C LEU A 24 1.30 10.21 -7.35
N HIS A 25 2.49 9.66 -7.60
CA HIS A 25 3.16 8.77 -6.65
C HIS A 25 3.44 9.49 -5.32
N PHE A 26 3.97 10.71 -5.37
CA PHE A 26 4.25 11.52 -4.19
C PHE A 26 2.97 11.84 -3.39
N VAL A 27 1.89 12.26 -4.08
CA VAL A 27 0.61 12.57 -3.44
C VAL A 27 0.02 11.31 -2.82
N ALA A 28 0.02 10.18 -3.52
CA ALA A 28 -0.47 8.91 -2.98
C ALA A 28 0.28 8.49 -1.71
N GLN A 29 1.60 8.64 -1.69
CA GLN A 29 2.43 8.35 -0.51
C GLN A 29 2.06 9.23 0.69
N ARG A 30 1.81 10.52 0.47
CA ARG A 30 1.41 11.47 1.53
C ARG A 30 0.00 11.21 2.04
N VAL A 31 -0.96 11.01 1.15
CA VAL A 31 -2.35 10.76 1.52
C VAL A 31 -2.48 9.45 2.30
N THR A 32 -1.86 8.37 1.82
CA THR A 32 -1.88 7.09 2.54
C THR A 32 -1.18 7.17 3.90
N ALA A 33 -0.10 7.95 4.03
CA ALA A 33 0.55 8.18 5.33
C ALA A 33 -0.40 8.85 6.34
N ILE A 34 -1.14 9.88 5.91
CA ILE A 34 -2.11 10.57 6.78
C ILE A 34 -3.23 9.60 7.22
N ILE A 35 -3.77 8.82 6.29
CA ILE A 35 -4.80 7.81 6.60
C ILE A 35 -4.26 6.79 7.60
N LEU A 36 -3.01 6.33 7.42
CA LEU A 36 -2.37 5.37 8.32
C LEU A 36 -2.14 5.91 9.73
N VAL A 37 -1.89 7.22 9.89
CA VAL A 37 -1.78 7.82 11.22
C VAL A 37 -3.09 7.67 11.99
N PHE A 38 -4.23 8.01 11.37
CA PHE A 38 -5.53 7.89 12.02
C PHE A 38 -5.93 6.43 12.29
N LEU A 39 -5.79 5.55 11.30
CA LEU A 39 -6.11 4.14 11.45
C LEU A 39 -5.15 3.43 12.43
N GLY A 40 -3.88 3.80 12.44
CA GLY A 40 -2.89 3.26 13.36
C GLY A 40 -3.14 3.69 14.81
N LEU A 41 -3.51 4.94 15.04
CA LEU A 41 -3.89 5.43 16.38
C LEU A 41 -5.16 4.76 16.88
N TRP A 42 -6.18 4.61 16.00
CA TRP A 42 -7.37 3.84 16.32
C TRP A 42 -7.02 2.40 16.70
N PHE A 43 -6.23 1.71 15.88
CA PHE A 43 -5.83 0.33 16.14
C PHE A 43 -5.05 0.18 17.44
N ALA A 44 -4.05 1.04 17.67
CA ALA A 44 -3.27 1.04 18.90
C ALA A 44 -4.12 1.31 20.14
N GLY A 45 -5.09 2.23 20.05
CA GLY A 45 -6.05 2.51 21.10
C GLY A 45 -6.97 1.33 21.39
N SER A 46 -7.47 0.68 20.34
CA SER A 46 -8.33 -0.50 20.44
C SER A 46 -7.61 -1.68 21.12
N ILE A 47 -6.37 -1.96 20.72
CA ILE A 47 -5.57 -3.05 21.33
C ILE A 47 -5.28 -2.76 22.81
N LYS A 48 -4.99 -1.50 23.17
CA LYS A 48 -4.78 -1.12 24.58
C LYS A 48 -6.06 -1.21 25.43
N GLY A 49 -7.22 -1.08 24.81
CA GLY A 49 -8.52 -1.23 25.46
C GLY A 49 -8.94 -2.68 25.75
N LEU A 50 -8.21 -3.66 25.21
CA LEU A 50 -8.44 -5.07 25.51
C LEU A 50 -7.71 -5.43 26.83
N ASP A 51 -8.46 -5.83 27.84
CA ASP A 51 -7.90 -6.17 29.17
C ASP A 51 -6.92 -7.34 29.11
N VAL A 52 -7.14 -8.27 28.18
CA VAL A 52 -6.30 -9.44 27.94
C VAL A 52 -6.25 -9.76 26.45
N LEU A 53 -5.07 -10.03 25.90
CA LEU A 53 -4.89 -10.50 24.53
C LEU A 53 -5.14 -12.03 24.42
N ALA A 54 -6.21 -12.52 25.05
CA ALA A 54 -6.64 -13.90 24.90
C ALA A 54 -7.28 -14.11 23.52
N HIS A 55 -7.08 -15.29 22.94
CA HIS A 55 -7.59 -15.61 21.59
C HIS A 55 -9.08 -15.28 21.41
N GLY A 56 -9.92 -15.64 22.35
CA GLY A 56 -11.36 -15.38 22.30
C GLY A 56 -11.70 -13.88 22.28
N VAL A 57 -11.00 -13.07 23.08
CA VAL A 57 -11.20 -11.61 23.12
C VAL A 57 -10.83 -10.97 21.80
N VAL A 58 -9.71 -11.39 21.20
CA VAL A 58 -9.25 -10.90 19.89
C VAL A 58 -10.23 -11.30 18.77
N VAL A 59 -10.74 -12.54 18.82
CA VAL A 59 -11.74 -13.02 17.84
C VAL A 59 -13.01 -12.18 17.92
N VAL A 60 -13.55 -11.94 19.11
CA VAL A 60 -14.76 -11.10 19.31
C VAL A 60 -14.50 -9.67 18.84
N PHE A 61 -13.33 -9.11 19.13
CA PHE A 61 -12.94 -7.77 18.65
C PHE A 61 -12.93 -7.70 17.10
N ILE A 62 -12.32 -8.69 16.44
CA ILE A 62 -12.27 -8.74 14.97
C ILE A 62 -13.65 -8.98 14.38
N ALA A 63 -14.53 -9.78 15.04
CA ALA A 63 -15.85 -10.13 14.53
C ALA A 63 -16.84 -8.96 14.49
N ASP A 64 -16.57 -7.87 15.20
CA ASP A 64 -17.40 -6.67 15.11
C ASP A 64 -17.34 -6.08 13.67
N PRO A 65 -18.50 -5.83 13.01
CA PRO A 65 -18.53 -5.37 11.62
C PRO A 65 -17.76 -4.07 11.37
N LEU A 66 -17.74 -3.15 12.33
CA LEU A 66 -16.98 -1.91 12.23
C LEU A 66 -15.48 -2.20 12.25
N ASN A 67 -15.05 -3.12 13.12
CA ASN A 67 -13.65 -3.52 13.23
C ASN A 67 -13.20 -4.30 11.98
N VAL A 68 -14.04 -5.18 11.42
CA VAL A 68 -13.77 -5.84 10.11
C VAL A 68 -13.50 -4.80 9.03
N PHE A 69 -14.36 -3.77 8.93
CA PHE A 69 -14.19 -2.70 7.94
C PHE A 69 -12.91 -1.90 8.17
N LEU A 70 -12.66 -1.44 9.39
CA LEU A 70 -11.49 -0.62 9.72
C LEU A 70 -10.18 -1.41 9.60
N LEU A 71 -10.15 -2.68 10.00
CA LEU A 71 -8.98 -3.55 9.83
C LEU A 71 -8.69 -3.85 8.35
N THR A 72 -9.74 -4.04 7.54
CA THR A 72 -9.59 -4.21 6.09
C THR A 72 -9.03 -2.94 5.45
N LEU A 73 -9.57 -1.78 5.81
CA LEU A 73 -9.09 -0.48 5.32
C LEU A 73 -7.63 -0.23 5.75
N LEU A 74 -7.28 -0.54 6.99
CA LEU A 74 -5.91 -0.46 7.50
C LEU A 74 -4.97 -1.36 6.70
N THR A 75 -5.37 -2.61 6.45
CA THR A 75 -4.56 -3.59 5.71
C THR A 75 -4.30 -3.13 4.28
N VAL A 76 -5.33 -2.70 3.56
CA VAL A 76 -5.20 -2.21 2.17
C VAL A 76 -4.32 -0.97 2.11
N THR A 77 -4.56 -0.01 2.99
CA THR A 77 -3.79 1.24 3.02
C THR A 77 -2.33 0.99 3.38
N LEU A 78 -2.08 0.10 4.34
CA LEU A 78 -0.72 -0.27 4.77
C LEU A 78 0.03 -1.00 3.65
N ALA A 79 -0.61 -1.98 3.00
CA ALA A 79 0.01 -2.71 1.89
C ALA A 79 0.35 -1.78 0.72
N TYR A 80 -0.56 -0.87 0.37
CA TYR A 80 -0.33 0.09 -0.71
C TYR A 80 0.75 1.12 -0.36
N HIS A 81 0.72 1.68 0.83
CA HIS A 81 1.73 2.62 1.32
C HIS A 81 3.13 1.99 1.37
N SER A 82 3.22 0.78 1.92
CA SER A 82 4.46 0.01 1.98
C SER A 82 4.99 -0.32 0.58
N TYR A 83 4.11 -0.73 -0.35
CA TYR A 83 4.48 -0.97 -1.74
C TYR A 83 5.09 0.28 -2.40
N LEU A 84 4.45 1.45 -2.24
CA LEU A 84 4.97 2.70 -2.77
C LEU A 84 6.35 3.06 -2.16
N GLY A 85 6.53 2.83 -0.86
CA GLY A 85 7.82 3.07 -0.19
C GLY A 85 8.92 2.14 -0.68
N VAL A 86 8.62 0.85 -0.86
CA VAL A 86 9.58 -0.14 -1.38
C VAL A 86 9.98 0.17 -2.82
N GLN A 87 9.06 0.70 -3.65
CA GLN A 87 9.39 1.13 -5.01
C GLN A 87 10.50 2.19 -5.01
N VAL A 88 10.38 3.21 -4.17
CA VAL A 88 11.40 4.26 -4.07
C VAL A 88 12.76 3.67 -3.69
N VAL A 89 12.79 2.76 -2.71
CA VAL A 89 14.05 2.10 -2.30
C VAL A 89 14.64 1.26 -3.44
N ILE A 90 13.82 0.52 -4.19
CA ILE A 90 14.31 -0.26 -5.33
C ILE A 90 14.91 0.67 -6.39
N ASP A 91 14.24 1.77 -6.71
CA ASP A 91 14.69 2.72 -7.73
C ASP A 91 16.00 3.43 -7.33
N ASP A 92 16.17 3.71 -6.04
CA ASP A 92 17.36 4.39 -5.52
C ASP A 92 18.60 3.48 -5.40
N TYR A 93 18.40 2.20 -5.07
CA TYR A 93 19.52 1.29 -4.75
C TYR A 93 19.81 0.23 -5.81
N VAL A 94 18.85 -0.12 -6.68
CA VAL A 94 19.01 -1.18 -7.67
C VAL A 94 19.27 -0.61 -9.06
N HIS A 95 20.53 -0.60 -9.50
CA HIS A 95 20.94 0.01 -10.78
C HIS A 95 20.91 -0.94 -11.96
N ALA A 96 20.91 -2.27 -11.73
CA ALA A 96 20.89 -3.27 -12.79
C ALA A 96 19.48 -3.46 -13.34
N LYS A 97 19.19 -3.00 -14.55
CA LYS A 97 17.86 -2.97 -15.18
C LYS A 97 17.05 -4.27 -15.04
N ARG A 98 17.68 -5.44 -15.20
CA ARG A 98 16.99 -6.74 -15.05
C ARG A 98 16.59 -7.00 -13.60
N ILE A 99 17.45 -6.65 -12.65
CA ILE A 99 17.21 -6.85 -11.21
C ILE A 99 16.15 -5.87 -10.75
N THR A 100 16.17 -4.61 -11.19
CA THR A 100 15.15 -3.60 -10.88
C THR A 100 13.76 -4.09 -11.28
N VAL A 101 13.59 -4.55 -12.52
CA VAL A 101 12.30 -5.08 -13.00
C VAL A 101 11.85 -6.29 -12.20
N ALA A 102 12.74 -7.24 -11.95
CA ALA A 102 12.43 -8.42 -11.15
C ALA A 102 12.04 -8.04 -9.71
N SER A 103 12.73 -7.10 -9.08
CA SER A 103 12.43 -6.60 -7.73
C SER A 103 11.08 -5.90 -7.65
N HIS A 104 10.70 -5.09 -8.64
CA HIS A 104 9.37 -4.46 -8.71
C HIS A 104 8.26 -5.51 -8.83
N ILE A 105 8.44 -6.53 -9.69
CA ILE A 105 7.46 -7.60 -9.83
C ILE A 105 7.34 -8.40 -8.53
N ALA A 106 8.46 -8.80 -7.93
CA ALA A 106 8.48 -9.55 -6.67
C ALA A 106 7.83 -8.76 -5.54
N SER A 107 8.16 -7.47 -5.40
CA SER A 107 7.56 -6.57 -4.40
C SER A 107 6.04 -6.45 -4.58
N ARG A 108 5.57 -6.24 -5.82
CA ARG A 108 4.14 -6.16 -6.13
C ARG A 108 3.41 -7.44 -5.74
N LEU A 109 3.93 -8.59 -6.15
CA LEU A 109 3.34 -9.89 -5.84
C LEU A 109 3.30 -10.13 -4.32
N ALA A 110 4.39 -9.84 -3.61
CA ALA A 110 4.46 -10.00 -2.15
C ALA A 110 3.40 -9.14 -1.43
N HIS A 111 3.26 -7.86 -1.78
CA HIS A 111 2.27 -6.98 -1.15
C HIS A 111 0.83 -7.38 -1.47
N VAL A 112 0.55 -7.81 -2.70
CA VAL A 112 -0.78 -8.29 -3.10
C VAL A 112 -1.13 -9.59 -2.36
N LEU A 113 -0.23 -10.56 -2.32
CA LEU A 113 -0.45 -11.83 -1.62
C LEU A 113 -0.64 -11.61 -0.12
N PHE A 114 0.17 -10.74 0.49
CA PHE A 114 0.03 -10.38 1.90
C PHE A 114 -1.34 -9.73 2.18
N ALA A 115 -1.76 -8.76 1.36
CA ALA A 115 -3.04 -8.09 1.51
C ALA A 115 -4.21 -9.08 1.37
N ILE A 116 -4.17 -9.96 0.37
CA ILE A 116 -5.21 -10.98 0.16
C ILE A 116 -5.28 -11.94 1.35
N ALA A 117 -4.15 -12.44 1.83
CA ALA A 117 -4.09 -13.35 2.98
C ALA A 117 -4.64 -12.70 4.26
N ALA A 118 -4.25 -11.44 4.53
CA ALA A 118 -4.72 -10.71 5.70
C ALA A 118 -6.23 -10.41 5.63
N ILE A 119 -6.72 -9.94 4.48
CA ILE A 119 -8.16 -9.67 4.27
C ILE A 119 -8.96 -10.97 4.38
N TYR A 120 -8.48 -12.07 3.80
CA TYR A 120 -9.12 -13.37 3.92
C TYR A 120 -9.22 -13.80 5.40
N ALA A 121 -8.16 -13.63 6.19
CA ALA A 121 -8.18 -13.95 7.61
C ALA A 121 -9.19 -13.09 8.39
N ILE A 122 -9.23 -11.77 8.15
CA ILE A 122 -10.17 -10.85 8.79
C ILE A 122 -11.62 -11.24 8.48
N ILE A 123 -11.93 -11.49 7.20
CA ILE A 123 -13.28 -11.86 6.77
C ILE A 123 -13.68 -13.23 7.32
N ARG A 124 -12.77 -14.20 7.32
CA ARG A 124 -13.03 -15.54 7.89
C ARG A 124 -13.39 -15.46 9.37
N ILE A 125 -12.66 -14.67 10.14
CA ILE A 125 -12.95 -14.47 11.57
C ILE A 125 -14.30 -13.75 11.73
N GLY A 126 -14.52 -12.68 10.98
CA GLY A 126 -15.76 -11.90 11.06
C GLY A 126 -17.04 -12.64 10.63
N LEU A 127 -16.92 -13.70 9.80
CA LEU A 127 -18.06 -14.51 9.36
C LEU A 127 -18.32 -15.77 10.21
N VAL A 128 -17.31 -16.24 10.95
CA VAL A 128 -17.38 -17.54 11.68
C VAL A 128 -17.53 -17.30 13.19
N ALA A 129 -17.17 -16.14 13.68
CA ALA A 129 -17.37 -15.75 15.09
C ALA A 129 -18.76 -15.18 15.33
#